data_cf0114937e3b736eba8be7e85e7caa3c
#
_entry.id   cf0114937e3b736eba8be7e85e7caa3c
#
_cell.length_a   1.000
_cell.length_b   1.000
_cell.length_c   1.000
_cell.angle_alpha   90.00
_cell.angle_beta   90.00
_cell.angle_gamma   90.00
#
_symmetry.space_group_name_H-M   'P 1'
#
loop_
_entity.id
_entity.type
_entity.pdbx_description
1 polymer ?
#
loop_
_entity_poly.entity_id
_entity_poly.type
_entity_poly.pdbx_seq_one_letter_code
_entity_poly.pdbx_strand_id
1 'polypeptide(L)'
;LEPKQPANRVKILIADDDSIVREAVSKILTVFGYEVVSVASGKEVLGLLEPELDLIILDINMPGMDGFEALRRINARNLGIPVIFLTGAGSMEYAVKAVNLGAYDFITKPIEDLELFNIKIKRAVEKRMYVRRERAYKEDLERQVLEKTFELEEKNRLLSEYSHNLEITTLDTMLSLQTALEEKDVYTAGHTVRVTQYASRIAEAMGLDDSEREALARACQVHDIGKLVIDISYICKPGPLSEEEWEMMRKHPVIGENILKPLSFMSRELAIVRHHHERLDGKGYPDGIGGNELDILTKIITAADSYDAMTSKRSYRSNLNPVDALAEMRRCAGSQFDPEVVKVFCEIIQNGSN
;
A
#
# COMPACT_ATOMS: atom_id res chain seq x y z
N LEU A 1 28.67 -22.34 -25.61
CA LEU A 1 29.58 -23.25 -24.86
C LEU A 1 29.86 -22.55 -23.53
N GLU A 2 29.00 -22.80 -22.51
CA GLU A 2 29.26 -22.41 -21.14
C GLU A 2 30.49 -23.19 -20.66
N PRO A 3 31.41 -22.55 -19.91
CA PRO A 3 32.51 -23.27 -19.29
C PRO A 3 31.92 -24.25 -18.25
N LYS A 4 32.15 -25.55 -18.45
CA LYS A 4 31.90 -26.57 -17.45
C LYS A 4 32.65 -26.13 -16.18
N GLN A 5 31.89 -25.72 -15.15
CA GLN A 5 32.47 -25.59 -13.81
C GLN A 5 33.16 -26.91 -13.46
N PRO A 6 34.36 -26.88 -12.86
CA PRO A 6 35.03 -28.11 -12.40
C PRO A 6 34.06 -28.81 -11.46
N ALA A 7 33.73 -30.05 -11.77
CA ALA A 7 32.87 -30.87 -10.91
C ALA A 7 33.47 -30.87 -9.49
N ASN A 8 32.78 -30.16 -8.59
CA ASN A 8 33.19 -30.08 -7.19
C ASN A 8 33.20 -31.51 -6.66
N ARG A 9 34.40 -32.12 -6.43
CA ARG A 9 34.50 -33.49 -5.95
C ARG A 9 33.88 -33.52 -4.55
N VAL A 10 33.02 -34.50 -4.32
CA VAL A 10 32.42 -34.74 -3.01
C VAL A 10 33.48 -34.96 -1.99
N LYS A 11 33.55 -34.14 -0.92
CA LYS A 11 34.58 -34.13 0.13
C LYS A 11 34.09 -34.88 1.35
N ILE A 12 34.76 -35.97 1.69
CA ILE A 12 34.40 -36.85 2.82
C ILE A 12 35.53 -36.80 3.87
N LEU A 13 35.14 -36.55 5.10
CA LEU A 13 36.05 -36.63 6.24
C LEU A 13 35.86 -37.98 6.92
N ILE A 14 36.96 -38.74 7.09
CA ILE A 14 36.97 -39.99 7.88
C ILE A 14 37.77 -39.79 9.17
N ALA A 15 37.22 -40.25 10.29
CA ALA A 15 37.87 -40.25 11.59
C ALA A 15 37.82 -41.66 12.18
N ASP A 16 38.97 -42.21 12.43
CA ASP A 16 39.17 -43.55 13.03
C ASP A 16 40.56 -43.57 13.69
N ASP A 17 40.73 -44.07 14.91
CA ASP A 17 42.02 -44.14 15.57
C ASP A 17 42.89 -45.28 15.03
N ASP A 18 42.28 -46.35 14.49
CA ASP A 18 42.98 -47.42 13.80
C ASP A 18 43.46 -46.96 12.40
N SER A 19 44.79 -46.83 12.25
CA SER A 19 45.39 -46.40 10.99
C SER A 19 45.12 -47.36 9.82
N ILE A 20 44.99 -48.67 10.08
CA ILE A 20 44.74 -49.68 9.05
C ILE A 20 43.32 -49.52 8.49
N VAL A 21 42.34 -49.41 9.39
CA VAL A 21 40.93 -49.17 9.01
C VAL A 21 40.79 -47.87 8.28
N ARG A 22 41.39 -46.79 8.81
CA ARG A 22 41.34 -45.45 8.21
C ARG A 22 41.90 -45.43 6.80
N GLU A 23 43.07 -46.10 6.57
CA GLU A 23 43.68 -46.18 5.25
C GLU A 23 42.85 -47.04 4.28
N ALA A 24 42.31 -48.17 4.73
CA ALA A 24 41.47 -49.03 3.92
C ALA A 24 40.20 -48.33 3.45
N VAL A 25 39.48 -47.68 4.36
CA VAL A 25 38.24 -46.93 4.01
C VAL A 25 38.54 -45.71 3.11
N SER A 26 39.66 -45.02 3.35
CA SER A 26 40.08 -43.90 2.49
C SER A 26 40.37 -44.36 1.04
N LYS A 27 41.03 -45.53 0.88
CA LYS A 27 41.29 -46.13 -0.43
C LYS A 27 39.98 -46.49 -1.16
N ILE A 28 39.04 -47.14 -0.44
CA ILE A 28 37.71 -47.48 -1.00
C ILE A 28 36.98 -46.24 -1.48
N LEU A 29 36.89 -45.17 -0.68
CA LEU A 29 36.25 -43.93 -1.02
C LEU A 29 36.93 -43.24 -2.21
N THR A 30 38.26 -43.25 -2.29
CA THR A 30 39.00 -42.68 -3.40
C THR A 30 38.75 -43.43 -4.72
N VAL A 31 38.64 -44.79 -4.67
CA VAL A 31 38.24 -45.61 -5.83
C VAL A 31 36.84 -45.26 -6.34
N PHE A 32 35.93 -44.91 -5.45
CA PHE A 32 34.60 -44.41 -5.82
C PHE A 32 34.58 -42.94 -6.30
N GLY A 33 35.73 -42.27 -6.34
CA GLY A 33 35.89 -40.92 -6.89
C GLY A 33 35.68 -39.79 -5.89
N TYR A 34 35.61 -40.08 -4.60
CA TYR A 34 35.48 -39.08 -3.52
C TYR A 34 36.85 -38.46 -3.16
N GLU A 35 36.82 -37.21 -2.75
CA GLU A 35 37.97 -36.55 -2.10
C GLU A 35 37.92 -36.87 -0.60
N VAL A 36 39.03 -37.41 -0.07
CA VAL A 36 39.04 -37.91 1.32
C VAL A 36 40.06 -37.17 2.14
N VAL A 37 39.59 -36.64 3.27
CA VAL A 37 40.43 -36.15 4.34
C VAL A 37 40.33 -37.12 5.50
N SER A 38 41.49 -37.55 6.08
CA SER A 38 41.51 -38.55 7.16
C SER A 38 42.17 -37.99 8.41
N VAL A 39 41.56 -38.27 9.57
CA VAL A 39 42.05 -37.83 10.88
C VAL A 39 42.00 -38.98 11.89
N ALA A 40 42.77 -38.89 12.98
CA ALA A 40 42.89 -39.95 13.95
C ALA A 40 42.04 -39.76 15.23
N SER A 41 41.31 -38.62 15.35
CA SER A 41 40.59 -38.32 16.58
C SER A 41 39.34 -37.43 16.34
N GLY A 42 38.35 -37.54 17.23
CA GLY A 42 37.17 -36.66 17.22
C GLY A 42 37.50 -35.19 17.41
N LYS A 43 38.62 -34.86 18.08
CA LYS A 43 39.08 -33.49 18.26
C LYS A 43 39.54 -32.87 16.93
N GLU A 44 40.24 -33.61 16.11
CA GLU A 44 40.70 -33.17 14.79
C GLU A 44 39.53 -32.97 13.84
N VAL A 45 38.47 -33.80 13.91
CA VAL A 45 37.23 -33.61 13.15
C VAL A 45 36.67 -32.20 13.37
N LEU A 46 36.59 -31.75 14.65
CA LEU A 46 36.01 -30.45 14.98
C LEU A 46 36.82 -29.26 14.43
N GLY A 47 38.14 -29.46 14.25
CA GLY A 47 39.02 -28.47 13.62
C GLY A 47 38.91 -28.34 12.13
N LEU A 48 38.33 -29.36 11.47
CA LEU A 48 38.18 -29.44 10.02
C LEU A 48 36.70 -29.30 9.55
N LEU A 49 35.81 -28.91 10.46
CA LEU A 49 34.40 -28.65 10.11
C LEU A 49 34.27 -27.40 9.24
N GLU A 50 34.12 -27.62 7.96
CA GLU A 50 33.94 -26.59 6.95
C GLU A 50 32.59 -26.80 6.24
N PRO A 51 31.93 -25.72 5.74
CA PRO A 51 30.67 -25.83 4.95
C PRO A 51 30.82 -26.71 3.71
N GLU A 52 32.02 -26.84 3.17
CA GLU A 52 32.38 -27.60 1.97
C GLU A 52 32.38 -29.12 2.18
N LEU A 53 32.44 -29.59 3.43
CA LEU A 53 32.31 -31.02 3.72
C LEU A 53 30.91 -31.53 3.37
N ASP A 54 30.89 -32.71 2.68
CA ASP A 54 29.68 -33.35 2.24
C ASP A 54 29.23 -34.51 3.12
N LEU A 55 30.18 -35.15 3.80
CA LEU A 55 29.93 -36.29 4.67
C LEU A 55 31.06 -36.44 5.69
N ILE A 56 30.73 -36.92 6.89
CA ILE A 56 31.69 -37.37 7.90
C ILE A 56 31.42 -38.82 8.16
N ILE A 57 32.48 -39.64 8.09
CA ILE A 57 32.50 -41.04 8.54
C ILE A 57 33.29 -41.08 9.85
N LEU A 58 32.65 -41.59 10.90
CA LEU A 58 33.16 -41.42 12.27
C LEU A 58 33.20 -42.75 13.01
N ASP A 59 34.34 -43.12 13.49
CA ASP A 59 34.42 -44.25 14.41
C ASP A 59 33.81 -43.91 15.77
N ILE A 60 33.24 -44.91 16.44
CA ILE A 60 32.60 -44.71 17.74
C ILE A 60 33.66 -44.66 18.85
N ASN A 61 34.65 -45.59 18.82
CA ASN A 61 35.57 -45.80 19.90
C ASN A 61 36.92 -45.14 19.63
N MET A 62 37.00 -43.83 19.81
CA MET A 62 38.24 -43.08 19.66
C MET A 62 38.78 -42.60 21.02
N PRO A 63 40.09 -42.60 21.26
CA PRO A 63 40.65 -42.11 22.49
C PRO A 63 40.44 -40.60 22.69
N GLY A 64 40.17 -40.23 23.94
CA GLY A 64 40.00 -38.81 24.32
C GLY A 64 38.59 -38.26 24.05
N MET A 65 38.15 -38.23 22.83
CA MET A 65 36.78 -37.83 22.43
C MET A 65 36.14 -38.93 21.61
N ASP A 66 35.14 -39.59 22.17
CA ASP A 66 34.42 -40.63 21.47
C ASP A 66 33.54 -40.08 20.33
N GLY A 67 33.11 -40.97 19.42
CA GLY A 67 32.33 -40.58 18.25
C GLY A 67 30.98 -39.96 18.61
N PHE A 68 30.36 -40.34 19.72
CA PHE A 68 29.08 -39.77 20.14
C PHE A 68 29.24 -38.33 20.65
N GLU A 69 30.32 -38.04 21.38
CA GLU A 69 30.61 -36.67 21.80
C GLU A 69 30.97 -35.80 20.59
N ALA A 70 31.74 -36.34 19.64
CA ALA A 70 32.07 -35.65 18.41
C ALA A 70 30.78 -35.33 17.61
N LEU A 71 29.85 -36.28 17.46
CA LEU A 71 28.55 -36.07 16.79
C LEU A 71 27.72 -34.96 17.44
N ARG A 72 27.63 -34.94 18.79
CA ARG A 72 26.91 -33.88 19.50
C ARG A 72 27.50 -32.49 19.17
N ARG A 73 28.82 -32.35 19.15
CA ARG A 73 29.50 -31.10 18.83
C ARG A 73 29.38 -30.71 17.34
N ILE A 74 29.41 -31.69 16.44
CA ILE A 74 29.12 -31.45 15.00
C ILE A 74 27.72 -30.91 14.81
N ASN A 75 26.71 -31.55 15.42
CA ASN A 75 25.31 -31.12 15.33
C ASN A 75 25.09 -29.72 15.92
N ALA A 76 25.81 -29.39 17.03
CA ALA A 76 25.75 -28.06 17.64
C ALA A 76 26.25 -26.94 16.71
N ARG A 77 27.12 -27.24 15.72
CA ARG A 77 27.53 -26.27 14.68
C ARG A 77 26.48 -25.99 13.63
N ASN A 78 25.40 -26.78 13.58
CA ASN A 78 24.26 -26.60 12.67
C ASN A 78 24.64 -26.48 11.18
N LEU A 79 25.75 -27.15 10.80
CA LEU A 79 26.22 -27.14 9.40
C LEU A 79 25.41 -28.10 8.51
N GLY A 80 24.62 -29.00 9.10
CA GLY A 80 23.79 -29.99 8.38
C GLY A 80 24.62 -31.05 7.64
N ILE A 81 25.87 -31.31 8.07
CA ILE A 81 26.71 -32.33 7.47
C ILE A 81 26.28 -33.70 8.02
N PRO A 82 25.88 -34.66 7.14
CA PRO A 82 25.52 -36.01 7.59
C PRO A 82 26.72 -36.71 8.18
N VAL A 83 26.48 -37.49 9.24
CA VAL A 83 27.48 -38.31 9.90
C VAL A 83 27.06 -39.78 9.79
N ILE A 84 27.96 -40.63 9.29
CA ILE A 84 27.80 -42.09 9.27
C ILE A 84 28.83 -42.69 10.27
N PHE A 85 28.34 -43.52 11.18
CA PHE A 85 29.21 -44.20 12.10
C PHE A 85 29.84 -45.47 11.51
N LEU A 86 31.10 -45.71 11.85
CA LEU A 86 31.72 -47.03 11.71
C LEU A 86 31.62 -47.76 13.05
N THR A 87 31.07 -48.99 13.09
CA THR A 87 30.87 -49.77 14.31
C THR A 87 31.47 -51.15 14.21
N GLY A 88 32.04 -51.69 15.30
CA GLY A 88 32.43 -53.12 15.37
C GLY A 88 31.22 -54.07 15.36
N ALA A 89 31.45 -55.31 14.94
CA ALA A 89 30.42 -56.34 14.89
C ALA A 89 29.78 -56.59 16.26
N GLY A 90 28.42 -56.57 16.33
CA GLY A 90 27.66 -57.03 17.49
C GLY A 90 27.00 -55.94 18.37
N SER A 91 27.07 -54.67 18.05
CA SER A 91 26.51 -53.59 18.89
C SER A 91 25.28 -52.93 18.31
N MET A 92 24.14 -53.65 18.28
CA MET A 92 22.82 -53.09 17.96
C MET A 92 22.49 -51.90 18.86
N GLU A 93 22.95 -51.91 20.08
CA GLU A 93 22.79 -50.86 21.07
C GLU A 93 23.44 -49.54 20.64
N TYR A 94 24.66 -49.59 20.07
CA TYR A 94 25.31 -48.42 19.51
C TYR A 94 24.64 -47.86 18.25
N ALA A 95 24.11 -48.75 17.42
CA ALA A 95 23.35 -48.30 16.23
C ALA A 95 22.08 -47.50 16.60
N VAL A 96 21.32 -48.01 17.58
CA VAL A 96 20.15 -47.31 18.12
C VAL A 96 20.53 -45.96 18.75
N LYS A 97 21.59 -45.94 19.54
CA LYS A 97 22.12 -44.71 20.16
C LYS A 97 22.60 -43.70 19.13
N ALA A 98 23.23 -44.13 18.07
CA ALA A 98 23.71 -43.28 16.96
C ALA A 98 22.53 -42.57 16.27
N VAL A 99 21.49 -43.30 15.92
CA VAL A 99 20.29 -42.75 15.28
C VAL A 99 19.59 -41.77 16.21
N ASN A 100 19.43 -42.09 17.49
CA ASN A 100 18.81 -41.21 18.48
C ASN A 100 19.57 -39.89 18.70
N LEU A 101 20.87 -39.89 18.46
CA LEU A 101 21.75 -38.72 18.55
C LEU A 101 21.82 -37.94 17.24
N GLY A 102 21.08 -38.35 16.17
CA GLY A 102 21.01 -37.65 14.90
C GLY A 102 22.12 -38.05 13.91
N ALA A 103 22.75 -39.22 14.06
CA ALA A 103 23.55 -39.79 12.98
C ALA A 103 22.68 -40.10 11.77
N TYR A 104 23.23 -39.95 10.59
CA TYR A 104 22.49 -40.25 9.34
C TYR A 104 22.30 -41.76 9.13
N ASP A 105 23.38 -42.54 9.39
CA ASP A 105 23.39 -44.00 9.27
C ASP A 105 24.58 -44.59 10.04
N PHE A 106 24.72 -45.92 9.99
CA PHE A 106 25.89 -46.64 10.49
C PHE A 106 26.34 -47.71 9.51
N ILE A 107 27.61 -48.12 9.58
CA ILE A 107 28.25 -49.16 8.78
C ILE A 107 29.05 -50.07 9.74
N THR A 108 28.90 -51.39 9.61
CA THR A 108 29.62 -52.38 10.42
C THR A 108 31.03 -52.63 9.87
N LYS A 109 31.98 -52.78 10.74
CA LYS A 109 33.34 -53.28 10.45
C LYS A 109 33.38 -54.79 10.64
N PRO A 110 34.04 -55.56 9.73
CA PRO A 110 34.66 -55.14 8.46
C PRO A 110 33.64 -54.81 7.40
N ILE A 111 34.00 -53.97 6.42
CA ILE A 111 33.14 -53.61 5.27
C ILE A 111 33.21 -54.80 4.28
N GLU A 112 32.23 -55.68 4.35
CA GLU A 112 32.14 -56.88 3.48
C GLU A 112 31.48 -56.60 2.15
N ASP A 113 30.45 -55.71 2.15
CA ASP A 113 29.70 -55.33 0.98
C ASP A 113 30.03 -53.86 0.54
N LEU A 114 30.87 -53.75 -0.48
CA LEU A 114 31.27 -52.46 -1.03
C LEU A 114 30.15 -51.76 -1.78
N GLU A 115 29.20 -52.48 -2.35
CA GLU A 115 28.06 -51.85 -3.04
C GLU A 115 27.13 -51.22 -2.03
N LEU A 116 26.78 -51.92 -0.97
CA LEU A 116 25.92 -51.40 0.10
C LEU A 116 26.63 -50.20 0.80
N PHE A 117 27.95 -50.27 1.04
CA PHE A 117 28.72 -49.18 1.55
C PHE A 117 28.57 -47.91 0.66
N ASN A 118 28.81 -48.05 -0.65
CA ASN A 118 28.70 -46.96 -1.60
C ASN A 118 27.28 -46.37 -1.69
N ILE A 119 26.23 -47.22 -1.62
CA ILE A 119 24.81 -46.77 -1.60
C ILE A 119 24.56 -45.88 -0.37
N LYS A 120 25.03 -46.27 0.82
CA LYS A 120 24.87 -45.46 2.04
C LYS A 120 25.58 -44.11 1.94
N ILE A 121 26.79 -44.10 1.40
CA ILE A 121 27.58 -42.87 1.15
C ILE A 121 26.81 -41.94 0.16
N LYS A 122 26.40 -42.47 -0.98
CA LYS A 122 25.65 -41.69 -1.98
C LYS A 122 24.39 -41.06 -1.40
N ARG A 123 23.59 -41.81 -0.68
CA ARG A 123 22.36 -41.29 -0.04
C ARG A 123 22.64 -40.15 0.96
N ALA A 124 23.70 -40.29 1.76
CA ALA A 124 24.10 -39.25 2.70
C ALA A 124 24.54 -37.98 1.98
N VAL A 125 25.36 -38.13 0.93
CA VAL A 125 25.78 -36.99 0.08
C VAL A 125 24.61 -36.32 -0.66
N GLU A 126 23.71 -37.10 -1.23
CA GLU A 126 22.50 -36.58 -1.88
C GLU A 126 21.65 -35.76 -0.89
N LYS A 127 21.48 -36.27 0.33
CA LYS A 127 20.77 -35.54 1.39
C LYS A 127 21.47 -34.22 1.71
N ARG A 128 22.81 -34.22 1.81
CA ARG A 128 23.61 -33.00 2.03
C ARG A 128 23.42 -31.97 0.90
N MET A 129 23.50 -32.43 -0.35
CA MET A 129 23.30 -31.57 -1.52
C MET A 129 21.89 -30.98 -1.57
N TYR A 130 20.87 -31.79 -1.22
CA TYR A 130 19.50 -31.31 -1.13
C TYR A 130 19.37 -30.17 -0.10
N VAL A 131 19.85 -30.38 1.13
CA VAL A 131 19.78 -29.38 2.21
C VAL A 131 20.52 -28.09 1.84
N ARG A 132 21.72 -28.22 1.22
CA ARG A 132 22.46 -27.03 0.74
C ARG A 132 21.69 -26.25 -0.33
N ARG A 133 21.11 -26.97 -1.30
CA ARG A 133 20.34 -26.34 -2.38
C ARG A 133 19.08 -25.65 -1.84
N GLU A 134 18.38 -26.29 -0.93
CA GLU A 134 17.19 -25.73 -0.27
C GLU A 134 17.55 -24.44 0.49
N ARG A 135 18.65 -24.45 1.24
CA ARG A 135 19.12 -23.27 1.97
C ARG A 135 19.50 -22.11 1.04
N ALA A 136 20.31 -22.40 0.01
CA ALA A 136 20.71 -21.38 -0.96
C ALA A 136 19.49 -20.81 -1.70
N TYR A 137 18.51 -21.63 -2.07
CA TYR A 137 17.28 -21.18 -2.69
C TYR A 137 16.46 -20.27 -1.76
N LYS A 138 16.36 -20.64 -0.47
CA LYS A 138 15.68 -19.83 0.53
C LYS A 138 16.34 -18.47 0.70
N GLU A 139 17.65 -18.42 0.83
CA GLU A 139 18.42 -17.17 0.97
C GLU A 139 18.27 -16.27 -0.27
N ASP A 140 18.28 -16.86 -1.46
CA ASP A 140 18.05 -16.12 -2.72
C ASP A 140 16.62 -15.57 -2.80
N LEU A 141 15.62 -16.38 -2.42
CA LEU A 141 14.22 -15.95 -2.41
C LEU A 141 13.97 -14.81 -1.41
N GLU A 142 14.55 -14.91 -0.22
CA GLU A 142 14.46 -13.84 0.79
C GLU A 142 15.03 -12.52 0.26
N ARG A 143 16.19 -12.59 -0.44
CA ARG A 143 16.78 -11.42 -1.08
C ARG A 143 15.86 -10.84 -2.18
N GLN A 144 15.31 -11.68 -3.06
CA GLN A 144 14.41 -11.24 -4.13
C GLN A 144 13.12 -10.61 -3.58
N VAL A 145 12.56 -11.18 -2.51
CA VAL A 145 11.38 -10.60 -1.84
C VAL A 145 11.71 -9.22 -1.30
N LEU A 146 12.85 -9.05 -0.63
CA LEU A 146 13.26 -7.74 -0.09
C LEU A 146 13.43 -6.70 -1.21
N GLU A 147 14.12 -7.05 -2.29
CA GLU A 147 14.32 -6.16 -3.45
C GLU A 147 12.98 -5.75 -4.09
N LYS A 148 12.08 -6.73 -4.27
CA LYS A 148 10.75 -6.46 -4.87
C LYS A 148 9.84 -5.65 -3.95
N THR A 149 9.93 -5.86 -2.65
CA THR A 149 9.17 -5.06 -1.68
C THR A 149 9.61 -3.60 -1.73
N PHE A 150 10.91 -3.33 -1.75
CA PHE A 150 11.44 -1.97 -1.86
C PHE A 150 11.04 -1.30 -3.18
N GLU A 151 11.15 -2.02 -4.32
CA GLU A 151 10.71 -1.50 -5.63
C GLU A 151 9.20 -1.15 -5.62
N LEU A 152 8.38 -1.99 -4.99
CA LEU A 152 6.95 -1.80 -4.92
C LEU A 152 6.57 -0.59 -4.04
N GLU A 153 7.22 -0.43 -2.90
CA GLU A 153 7.01 0.73 -2.01
C GLU A 153 7.33 2.04 -2.73
N GLU A 154 8.46 2.10 -3.45
CA GLU A 154 8.84 3.29 -4.21
C GLU A 154 7.84 3.60 -5.33
N LYS A 155 7.38 2.58 -6.06
CA LYS A 155 6.34 2.76 -7.08
C LYS A 155 5.01 3.24 -6.49
N ASN A 156 4.61 2.71 -5.36
CA ASN A 156 3.38 3.13 -4.68
C ASN A 156 3.48 4.60 -4.22
N ARG A 157 4.63 5.01 -3.69
CA ARG A 157 4.88 6.41 -3.32
C ARG A 157 4.74 7.34 -4.53
N LEU A 158 5.39 7.00 -5.63
CA LEU A 158 5.31 7.79 -6.87
C LEU A 158 3.89 7.84 -7.44
N LEU A 159 3.17 6.71 -7.45
CA LEU A 159 1.78 6.68 -7.90
C LEU A 159 0.88 7.56 -7.05
N SER A 160 1.07 7.58 -5.72
CA SER A 160 0.32 8.46 -4.82
C SER A 160 0.59 9.93 -5.12
N GLU A 161 1.85 10.31 -5.33
CA GLU A 161 2.23 11.67 -5.72
C GLU A 161 1.63 12.08 -7.07
N TYR A 162 1.68 11.19 -8.07
CA TYR A 162 1.08 11.47 -9.38
C TYR A 162 -0.44 11.62 -9.30
N SER A 163 -1.13 10.76 -8.54
CA SER A 163 -2.58 10.85 -8.34
C SER A 163 -2.95 12.18 -7.72
N HIS A 164 -2.27 12.58 -6.65
CA HIS A 164 -2.51 13.85 -5.96
C HIS A 164 -2.26 15.07 -6.88
N ASN A 165 -1.16 15.08 -7.63
CA ASN A 165 -0.87 16.15 -8.57
C ASN A 165 -1.90 16.24 -9.71
N LEU A 166 -2.40 15.08 -10.17
CA LEU A 166 -3.45 15.04 -11.19
C LEU A 166 -4.76 15.63 -10.68
N GLU A 167 -5.15 15.33 -9.44
CA GLU A 167 -6.33 15.92 -8.80
C GLU A 167 -6.22 17.44 -8.71
N ILE A 168 -5.09 17.96 -8.21
CA ILE A 168 -4.84 19.41 -8.13
C ILE A 168 -4.91 20.04 -9.52
N THR A 169 -4.19 19.50 -10.51
CA THR A 169 -4.17 20.04 -11.87
C THR A 169 -5.55 20.06 -12.50
N THR A 170 -6.35 19.03 -12.23
CA THR A 170 -7.74 18.95 -12.73
C THR A 170 -8.61 20.03 -12.11
N LEU A 171 -8.51 20.25 -10.79
CA LEU A 171 -9.24 21.32 -10.09
C LEU A 171 -8.81 22.71 -10.59
N ASP A 172 -7.53 22.96 -10.74
CA ASP A 172 -6.98 24.24 -11.24
C ASP A 172 -7.49 24.53 -12.68
N THR A 173 -7.57 23.50 -13.51
CA THR A 173 -8.11 23.60 -14.87
C THR A 173 -9.58 23.99 -14.84
N MET A 174 -10.38 23.34 -13.98
CA MET A 174 -11.80 23.67 -13.82
C MET A 174 -12.01 25.08 -13.29
N LEU A 175 -11.23 25.48 -12.29
CA LEU A 175 -11.27 26.83 -11.76
C LEU A 175 -10.91 27.88 -12.83
N SER A 176 -9.94 27.58 -13.68
CA SER A 176 -9.60 28.45 -14.82
C SER A 176 -10.73 28.58 -15.82
N LEU A 177 -11.44 27.47 -16.12
CA LEU A 177 -12.63 27.50 -16.97
C LEU A 177 -13.78 28.26 -16.32
N GLN A 178 -13.99 28.10 -15.02
CA GLN A 178 -15.01 28.83 -14.26
C GLN A 178 -14.70 30.35 -14.25
N THR A 179 -13.43 30.72 -14.02
CA THR A 179 -13.00 32.12 -14.06
C THR A 179 -13.20 32.71 -15.47
N ALA A 180 -12.87 31.96 -16.53
CA ALA A 180 -13.11 32.41 -17.90
C ALA A 180 -14.59 32.61 -18.22
N LEU A 181 -15.48 31.83 -17.57
CA LEU A 181 -16.94 32.02 -17.67
C LEU A 181 -17.37 33.28 -16.93
N GLU A 182 -16.88 33.52 -15.71
CA GLU A 182 -17.18 34.71 -14.93
C GLU A 182 -16.67 36.00 -15.60
N GLU A 183 -15.54 35.99 -16.29
CA GLU A 183 -15.01 37.13 -17.04
C GLU A 183 -15.89 37.53 -18.24
N LYS A 184 -16.66 36.58 -18.78
CA LYS A 184 -17.67 36.88 -19.84
C LYS A 184 -18.92 37.52 -19.28
N ASP A 185 -19.25 37.26 -18.02
CA ASP A 185 -20.34 37.93 -17.32
C ASP A 185 -19.76 39.05 -16.44
N VAL A 186 -19.83 40.29 -16.95
CA VAL A 186 -19.32 41.51 -16.30
C VAL A 186 -19.77 41.64 -14.82
N TYR A 187 -20.78 40.91 -14.40
CA TYR A 187 -21.42 41.02 -13.09
C TYR A 187 -21.02 39.91 -12.11
N THR A 188 -20.42 38.84 -12.58
CA THR A 188 -20.05 37.68 -11.74
C THR A 188 -18.55 37.61 -11.40
N ALA A 189 -17.74 38.57 -11.84
CA ALA A 189 -16.30 38.57 -11.55
C ALA A 189 -16.03 38.44 -10.06
N GLY A 190 -15.26 37.38 -9.70
CA GLY A 190 -14.89 37.03 -8.34
C GLY A 190 -16.02 36.46 -7.47
N HIS A 191 -17.18 36.15 -8.04
CA HIS A 191 -18.31 35.52 -7.35
C HIS A 191 -17.90 34.21 -6.66
N THR A 192 -17.32 33.29 -7.41
CA THR A 192 -16.86 31.99 -6.89
C THR A 192 -15.93 32.15 -5.69
N VAL A 193 -15.01 33.11 -5.74
CA VAL A 193 -14.08 33.37 -4.62
C VAL A 193 -14.83 33.84 -3.37
N ARG A 194 -15.76 34.79 -3.52
CA ARG A 194 -16.55 35.31 -2.39
C ARG A 194 -17.46 34.26 -1.80
N VAL A 195 -18.18 33.47 -2.62
CA VAL A 195 -19.02 32.36 -2.15
C VAL A 195 -18.19 31.34 -1.38
N THR A 196 -17.02 30.96 -1.89
CA THR A 196 -16.10 30.05 -1.19
C THR A 196 -15.67 30.62 0.16
N GLN A 197 -15.32 31.91 0.22
CA GLN A 197 -14.93 32.56 1.49
C GLN A 197 -16.07 32.58 2.51
N TYR A 198 -17.30 32.93 2.09
CA TYR A 198 -18.45 32.91 2.98
C TYR A 198 -18.77 31.52 3.48
N ALA A 199 -18.82 30.53 2.58
CA ALA A 199 -19.09 29.14 2.92
C ALA A 199 -18.06 28.56 3.88
N SER A 200 -16.77 28.81 3.64
CA SER A 200 -15.68 28.36 4.51
C SER A 200 -15.77 28.94 5.92
N ARG A 201 -16.08 30.23 6.06
CA ARG A 201 -16.28 30.87 7.37
C ARG A 201 -17.48 30.32 8.13
N ILE A 202 -18.57 30.01 7.41
CA ILE A 202 -19.76 29.37 8.03
C ILE A 202 -19.39 27.98 8.51
N ALA A 203 -18.75 27.17 7.68
CA ALA A 203 -18.33 25.81 8.00
C ALA A 203 -17.41 25.74 9.22
N GLU A 204 -16.42 26.66 9.30
CA GLU A 204 -15.52 26.78 10.44
C GLU A 204 -16.28 27.15 11.73
N ALA A 205 -17.15 28.13 11.67
CA ALA A 205 -17.95 28.57 12.84
C ALA A 205 -18.96 27.51 13.29
N MET A 206 -19.44 26.66 12.38
CA MET A 206 -20.30 25.51 12.71
C MET A 206 -19.54 24.29 13.19
N GLY A 207 -18.18 24.31 13.18
CA GLY A 207 -17.33 23.22 13.69
C GLY A 207 -17.27 22.00 12.76
N LEU A 208 -17.45 22.17 11.44
CA LEU A 208 -17.30 21.10 10.48
C LEU A 208 -15.84 20.59 10.43
N ASP A 209 -15.67 19.31 10.18
CA ASP A 209 -14.34 18.72 10.08
C ASP A 209 -13.58 19.14 8.81
N ASP A 210 -12.27 18.87 8.76
CA ASP A 210 -11.41 19.28 7.65
C ASP A 210 -11.88 18.71 6.30
N SER A 211 -12.31 17.46 6.27
CA SER A 211 -12.82 16.79 5.06
C SER A 211 -14.10 17.45 4.54
N GLU A 212 -14.99 17.84 5.44
CA GLU A 212 -16.21 18.55 5.10
C GLU A 212 -15.92 19.95 4.55
N ARG A 213 -15.01 20.67 5.19
CA ARG A 213 -14.58 22.00 4.76
C ARG A 213 -13.90 21.98 3.39
N GLU A 214 -13.04 20.99 3.13
CA GLU A 214 -12.42 20.80 1.82
C GLU A 214 -13.44 20.46 0.74
N ALA A 215 -14.37 19.54 0.99
CA ALA A 215 -15.41 19.18 0.04
C ALA A 215 -16.30 20.39 -0.28
N LEU A 216 -16.70 21.17 0.72
CA LEU A 216 -17.48 22.39 0.54
C LEU A 216 -16.71 23.42 -0.29
N ALA A 217 -15.44 23.66 0.00
CA ALA A 217 -14.62 24.60 -0.75
C ALA A 217 -14.49 24.20 -2.23
N ARG A 218 -14.22 22.92 -2.51
CA ARG A 218 -14.18 22.41 -3.89
C ARG A 218 -15.53 22.54 -4.59
N ALA A 219 -16.63 22.20 -3.91
CA ALA A 219 -17.96 22.35 -4.47
C ALA A 219 -18.27 23.83 -4.79
N CYS A 220 -17.95 24.76 -3.89
CA CYS A 220 -18.13 26.20 -4.14
C CYS A 220 -17.33 26.68 -5.36
N GLN A 221 -16.14 26.15 -5.58
CA GLN A 221 -15.29 26.54 -6.72
C GLN A 221 -15.87 26.14 -8.07
N VAL A 222 -16.71 25.11 -8.13
CA VAL A 222 -17.22 24.53 -9.39
C VAL A 222 -18.75 24.44 -9.46
N HIS A 223 -19.48 25.01 -8.49
CA HIS A 223 -20.94 24.85 -8.41
C HIS A 223 -21.66 25.29 -9.68
N ASP A 224 -21.16 26.31 -10.32
CA ASP A 224 -21.69 26.92 -11.52
C ASP A 224 -21.10 26.41 -12.84
N ILE A 225 -20.22 25.37 -12.79
CA ILE A 225 -19.53 24.86 -13.99
C ILE A 225 -20.50 24.46 -15.13
N GLY A 226 -21.68 24.03 -14.77
CA GLY A 226 -22.73 23.69 -15.76
C GLY A 226 -23.17 24.83 -16.64
N LYS A 227 -22.93 26.08 -16.23
CA LYS A 227 -23.22 27.27 -17.05
C LYS A 227 -22.37 27.37 -18.32
N LEU A 228 -21.24 26.62 -18.39
CA LEU A 228 -20.40 26.51 -19.59
C LEU A 228 -21.16 25.99 -20.82
N VAL A 229 -22.21 25.22 -20.63
CA VAL A 229 -23.03 24.63 -21.71
C VAL A 229 -24.27 25.47 -22.04
N ILE A 230 -24.59 26.43 -21.20
CA ILE A 230 -25.75 27.33 -21.41
C ILE A 230 -25.36 28.48 -22.32
N ASP A 231 -26.28 28.91 -23.17
CA ASP A 231 -26.03 30.04 -24.07
C ASP A 231 -25.74 31.31 -23.24
N ILE A 232 -24.59 31.90 -23.49
CA ILE A 232 -24.09 33.07 -22.76
C ILE A 232 -25.05 34.29 -22.93
N SER A 233 -25.83 34.35 -24.02
CA SER A 233 -26.79 35.39 -24.22
C SER A 233 -27.87 35.46 -23.12
N TYR A 234 -28.17 34.33 -22.48
CA TYR A 234 -29.11 34.28 -21.37
C TYR A 234 -28.47 34.83 -20.07
N ILE A 235 -27.22 34.56 -19.88
CA ILE A 235 -26.47 35.01 -18.68
C ILE A 235 -26.24 36.54 -18.71
N CYS A 236 -25.89 37.08 -19.90
CA CYS A 236 -25.56 38.48 -20.08
C CYS A 236 -26.79 39.35 -20.50
N LYS A 237 -27.99 38.81 -20.54
CA LYS A 237 -29.19 39.52 -20.99
C LYS A 237 -29.52 40.71 -20.07
N PRO A 238 -29.65 41.92 -20.62
CA PRO A 238 -30.12 43.07 -19.85
C PRO A 238 -31.65 42.96 -19.66
N GLY A 239 -32.09 42.49 -18.50
CA GLY A 239 -33.49 42.35 -18.15
C GLY A 239 -33.90 40.96 -17.69
N PRO A 240 -35.16 40.73 -17.36
CA PRO A 240 -35.64 39.44 -16.88
C PRO A 240 -35.56 38.34 -17.95
N LEU A 241 -35.29 37.12 -17.55
CA LEU A 241 -35.32 35.94 -18.42
C LEU A 241 -36.78 35.57 -18.75
N SER A 242 -37.02 35.05 -19.97
CA SER A 242 -38.29 34.40 -20.30
C SER A 242 -38.44 33.08 -19.56
N GLU A 243 -39.62 32.46 -19.56
CA GLU A 243 -39.79 31.15 -18.88
C GLU A 243 -38.92 30.07 -19.52
N GLU A 244 -38.79 30.07 -20.86
CA GLU A 244 -37.93 29.12 -21.58
C GLU A 244 -36.43 29.32 -21.24
N GLU A 245 -35.99 30.58 -21.13
CA GLU A 245 -34.62 30.90 -20.71
C GLU A 245 -34.36 30.47 -19.24
N TRP A 246 -35.37 30.66 -18.37
CA TRP A 246 -35.31 30.18 -16.99
C TRP A 246 -35.25 28.64 -16.91
N GLU A 247 -36.03 27.93 -17.71
CA GLU A 247 -35.95 26.45 -17.78
C GLU A 247 -34.59 25.99 -18.20
N MET A 248 -33.93 26.67 -19.13
CA MET A 248 -32.54 26.35 -19.49
C MET A 248 -31.57 26.67 -18.37
N MET A 249 -31.73 27.83 -17.71
CA MET A 249 -30.88 28.21 -16.61
C MET A 249 -30.96 27.23 -15.44
N ARG A 250 -32.15 26.74 -15.10
CA ARG A 250 -32.37 25.75 -14.04
C ARG A 250 -31.70 24.40 -14.29
N LYS A 251 -31.18 24.13 -15.51
CA LYS A 251 -30.47 22.88 -15.83
C LYS A 251 -29.01 22.90 -15.44
N HIS A 252 -28.39 24.06 -15.16
CA HIS A 252 -26.93 24.09 -14.89
C HIS A 252 -26.49 23.23 -13.71
N PRO A 253 -27.26 23.02 -12.62
CA PRO A 253 -26.82 22.16 -11.54
C PRO A 253 -26.68 20.69 -11.97
N VAL A 254 -27.67 20.21 -12.78
CA VAL A 254 -27.66 18.86 -13.36
C VAL A 254 -26.53 18.69 -14.38
N ILE A 255 -26.31 19.72 -15.21
CA ILE A 255 -25.23 19.74 -16.20
C ILE A 255 -23.88 19.75 -15.45
N GLY A 256 -23.74 20.54 -14.39
CA GLY A 256 -22.54 20.60 -13.55
C GLY A 256 -22.23 19.25 -12.92
N GLU A 257 -23.21 18.59 -12.31
CA GLU A 257 -23.06 17.22 -11.81
C GLU A 257 -22.56 16.29 -12.91
N ASN A 258 -23.16 16.32 -14.11
CA ASN A 258 -22.76 15.44 -15.23
C ASN A 258 -21.32 15.72 -15.72
N ILE A 259 -20.87 16.99 -15.71
CA ILE A 259 -19.49 17.37 -16.05
C ILE A 259 -18.51 16.80 -15.03
N LEU A 260 -18.86 16.83 -13.74
CA LEU A 260 -17.99 16.42 -12.63
C LEU A 260 -18.04 14.91 -12.37
N LYS A 261 -19.12 14.22 -12.75
CA LYS A 261 -19.35 12.78 -12.48
C LYS A 261 -18.21 11.84 -12.88
N PRO A 262 -17.44 12.07 -13.98
CA PRO A 262 -16.29 11.24 -14.31
C PRO A 262 -15.14 11.34 -13.30
N LEU A 263 -15.13 12.34 -12.43
CA LEU A 263 -14.06 12.60 -11.45
C LEU A 263 -14.35 11.89 -10.13
N SER A 264 -13.78 10.72 -9.95
CA SER A 264 -14.03 9.86 -8.77
C SER A 264 -13.71 10.53 -7.42
N PHE A 265 -12.74 11.46 -7.40
CA PHE A 265 -12.36 12.20 -6.21
C PHE A 265 -13.34 13.30 -5.80
N MET A 266 -14.34 13.62 -6.64
CA MET A 266 -15.39 14.64 -6.38
C MET A 266 -16.76 14.05 -6.03
N SER A 267 -16.83 12.79 -5.64
CA SER A 267 -18.10 12.10 -5.44
C SER A 267 -19.00 12.75 -4.39
N ARG A 268 -18.46 13.38 -3.37
CA ARG A 268 -19.20 14.10 -2.32
C ARG A 268 -19.71 15.45 -2.83
N GLU A 269 -18.93 16.13 -3.65
CA GLU A 269 -19.24 17.44 -4.24
C GLU A 269 -20.39 17.39 -5.24
N LEU A 270 -20.61 16.24 -5.91
CA LEU A 270 -21.67 16.07 -6.90
C LEU A 270 -23.04 16.44 -6.35
N ALA A 271 -23.39 15.96 -5.17
CA ALA A 271 -24.66 16.26 -4.53
C ALA A 271 -24.80 17.75 -4.19
N ILE A 272 -23.71 18.38 -3.72
CA ILE A 272 -23.68 19.81 -3.38
C ILE A 272 -23.89 20.64 -4.64
N VAL A 273 -23.16 20.34 -5.72
CA VAL A 273 -23.29 21.03 -7.02
C VAL A 273 -24.68 20.85 -7.61
N ARG A 274 -25.27 19.65 -7.52
CA ARG A 274 -26.63 19.40 -8.02
C ARG A 274 -27.70 20.19 -7.25
N HIS A 275 -27.54 20.30 -5.91
CA HIS A 275 -28.62 20.80 -5.04
C HIS A 275 -28.40 22.22 -4.51
N HIS A 276 -27.38 22.96 -4.96
CA HIS A 276 -27.08 24.30 -4.40
C HIS A 276 -28.18 25.35 -4.62
N HIS A 277 -29.14 25.05 -5.46
CA HIS A 277 -30.36 25.86 -5.65
C HIS A 277 -31.64 25.23 -5.06
N GLU A 278 -31.47 24.16 -4.28
CA GLU A 278 -32.58 23.64 -3.50
C GLU A 278 -32.88 24.55 -2.30
N ARG A 279 -34.09 24.42 -1.81
CA ARG A 279 -34.63 25.26 -0.71
C ARG A 279 -35.10 24.36 0.41
N LEU A 280 -35.04 24.86 1.65
CA LEU A 280 -35.47 24.11 2.82
C LEU A 280 -36.97 23.70 2.72
N ASP A 281 -37.81 24.53 2.06
CA ASP A 281 -39.23 24.30 1.85
C ASP A 281 -39.57 23.39 0.64
N GLY A 282 -38.57 22.82 -0.03
CA GLY A 282 -38.75 21.93 -1.18
C GLY A 282 -39.23 22.63 -2.47
N LYS A 283 -39.19 23.96 -2.53
CA LYS A 283 -39.57 24.76 -3.70
C LYS A 283 -38.36 25.16 -4.55
N GLY A 284 -37.22 24.54 -4.33
CA GLY A 284 -36.00 24.71 -5.10
C GLY A 284 -36.01 23.91 -6.40
N TYR A 285 -34.84 23.78 -6.98
CA TYR A 285 -34.60 22.97 -8.18
C TYR A 285 -33.18 22.33 -8.09
N PRO A 286 -32.92 21.24 -8.81
CA PRO A 286 -33.70 20.58 -9.83
C PRO A 286 -34.71 19.54 -9.30
N ASP A 287 -34.53 19.01 -8.10
CA ASP A 287 -35.24 17.82 -7.60
C ASP A 287 -36.41 18.18 -6.65
N GLY A 288 -36.43 19.41 -6.14
CA GLY A 288 -37.47 19.88 -5.19
C GLY A 288 -37.34 19.20 -3.81
N ILE A 289 -36.13 18.78 -3.43
CA ILE A 289 -35.85 18.20 -2.10
C ILE A 289 -35.69 19.30 -1.04
N GLY A 290 -35.98 18.98 0.20
CA GLY A 290 -35.91 19.97 1.28
C GLY A 290 -35.71 19.38 2.66
N GLY A 291 -35.71 20.23 3.67
CA GLY A 291 -35.60 19.81 5.09
C GLY A 291 -34.37 19.00 5.39
N ASN A 292 -34.58 17.78 5.90
CA ASN A 292 -33.50 16.87 6.31
C ASN A 292 -32.86 16.09 5.13
N GLU A 293 -33.45 16.16 3.95
CA GLU A 293 -32.85 15.53 2.76
C GLU A 293 -31.65 16.34 2.22
N LEU A 294 -31.58 17.63 2.55
CA LEU A 294 -30.46 18.49 2.18
C LEU A 294 -29.29 18.32 3.17
N ASP A 295 -28.14 17.99 2.63
CA ASP A 295 -26.86 17.97 3.38
C ASP A 295 -26.53 19.36 3.92
N ILE A 296 -25.88 19.43 5.07
CA ILE A 296 -25.47 20.68 5.69
C ILE A 296 -24.56 21.52 4.76
N LEU A 297 -23.68 20.88 3.98
CA LEU A 297 -22.82 21.56 3.03
C LEU A 297 -23.62 22.25 1.92
N THR A 298 -24.68 21.60 1.43
CA THR A 298 -25.61 22.20 0.47
C THR A 298 -26.34 23.40 1.06
N LYS A 299 -26.79 23.32 2.31
CA LYS A 299 -27.44 24.43 3.00
C LYS A 299 -26.54 25.63 3.17
N ILE A 300 -25.25 25.38 3.41
CA ILE A 300 -24.23 26.43 3.56
C ILE A 300 -23.95 27.14 2.23
N ILE A 301 -23.71 26.38 1.14
CA ILE A 301 -23.45 27.01 -0.17
C ILE A 301 -24.67 27.78 -0.67
N THR A 302 -25.89 27.25 -0.49
CA THR A 302 -27.15 27.95 -0.85
C THR A 302 -27.28 29.30 -0.17
N ALA A 303 -26.91 29.40 1.10
CA ALA A 303 -26.91 30.65 1.86
C ALA A 303 -25.81 31.62 1.38
N ALA A 304 -24.60 31.11 1.18
CA ALA A 304 -23.44 31.89 0.72
C ALA A 304 -23.64 32.46 -0.69
N ASP A 305 -24.10 31.63 -1.62
CA ASP A 305 -24.39 32.02 -3.00
C ASP A 305 -25.52 33.08 -3.05
N SER A 306 -26.63 32.83 -2.33
CA SER A 306 -27.73 33.77 -2.28
C SER A 306 -27.35 35.13 -1.70
N TYR A 307 -26.50 35.15 -0.67
CA TYR A 307 -26.02 36.40 -0.10
C TYR A 307 -25.13 37.18 -1.09
N ASP A 308 -24.18 36.50 -1.75
CA ASP A 308 -23.35 37.14 -2.77
C ASP A 308 -24.24 37.67 -3.93
N ALA A 309 -25.21 36.88 -4.35
CA ALA A 309 -26.15 37.29 -5.39
C ALA A 309 -27.00 38.54 -5.02
N MET A 310 -27.28 38.74 -3.72
CA MET A 310 -28.01 39.95 -3.24
C MET A 310 -27.10 41.17 -3.10
N THR A 311 -25.83 40.97 -2.72
CA THR A 311 -24.92 42.09 -2.40
C THR A 311 -24.03 42.50 -3.56
N SER A 312 -23.84 41.65 -4.57
CA SER A 312 -23.07 41.97 -5.78
C SER A 312 -23.89 42.73 -6.82
N LYS A 313 -23.23 43.62 -7.60
CA LYS A 313 -23.88 44.34 -8.68
C LYS A 313 -24.35 43.38 -9.75
N ARG A 314 -25.63 43.53 -10.25
CA ARG A 314 -26.19 42.82 -11.38
C ARG A 314 -26.87 43.77 -12.37
N SER A 315 -26.96 43.36 -13.64
CA SER A 315 -27.47 44.19 -14.78
C SER A 315 -28.90 44.70 -14.62
N TYR A 316 -29.72 43.99 -13.87
CA TYR A 316 -31.17 44.22 -13.83
C TYR A 316 -31.72 44.50 -12.42
N ARG A 317 -30.83 44.59 -11.38
CA ARG A 317 -31.27 44.88 -10.02
C ARG A 317 -30.19 45.66 -9.28
N SER A 318 -30.57 46.69 -8.54
CA SER A 318 -29.72 47.34 -7.57
C SER A 318 -29.34 46.36 -6.46
N ASN A 319 -28.04 46.26 -6.14
CA ASN A 319 -27.56 45.41 -5.04
C ASN A 319 -28.11 45.94 -3.71
N LEU A 320 -28.43 44.98 -2.83
CA LEU A 320 -28.76 45.27 -1.45
C LEU A 320 -27.49 45.66 -0.69
N ASN A 321 -27.61 46.56 0.25
CA ASN A 321 -26.54 46.73 1.20
C ASN A 321 -26.45 45.48 2.15
N PRO A 322 -25.35 45.24 2.79
CA PRO A 322 -25.16 44.06 3.67
C PRO A 322 -26.26 43.93 4.77
N VAL A 323 -26.74 45.02 5.29
CA VAL A 323 -27.75 45.03 6.38
C VAL A 323 -29.09 44.52 5.84
N ASP A 324 -29.52 45.04 4.69
CA ASP A 324 -30.75 44.67 4.06
C ASP A 324 -30.71 43.20 3.54
N ALA A 325 -29.56 42.74 3.00
CA ALA A 325 -29.35 41.37 2.60
C ALA A 325 -29.47 40.39 3.79
N LEU A 326 -28.88 40.73 4.92
CA LEU A 326 -29.00 39.91 6.16
C LEU A 326 -30.43 39.94 6.71
N ALA A 327 -31.14 41.05 6.58
CA ALA A 327 -32.57 41.13 6.96
C ALA A 327 -33.42 40.20 6.10
N GLU A 328 -33.18 40.16 4.79
CA GLU A 328 -33.84 39.26 3.86
C GLU A 328 -33.53 37.79 4.14
N MET A 329 -32.27 37.45 4.43
CA MET A 329 -31.90 36.08 4.82
C MET A 329 -32.64 35.63 6.09
N ARG A 330 -32.72 36.50 7.12
CA ARG A 330 -33.48 36.20 8.34
C ARG A 330 -34.97 35.99 8.04
N ARG A 331 -35.54 36.79 7.16
CA ARG A 331 -36.97 36.68 6.73
C ARG A 331 -37.24 35.32 6.04
N CYS A 332 -36.28 34.81 5.28
CA CYS A 332 -36.37 33.58 4.54
C CYS A 332 -35.84 32.34 5.32
N ALA A 333 -35.35 32.50 6.56
CA ALA A 333 -34.96 31.40 7.42
C ALA A 333 -36.17 30.51 7.73
N GLY A 334 -35.97 29.19 7.65
CA GLY A 334 -37.05 28.19 7.79
C GLY A 334 -37.88 27.94 6.53
N SER A 335 -37.67 28.73 5.46
CA SER A 335 -38.30 28.51 4.14
C SER A 335 -37.26 28.27 3.04
N GLN A 336 -36.49 29.26 2.68
CA GLN A 336 -35.41 29.10 1.70
C GLN A 336 -34.15 28.58 2.34
N PHE A 337 -33.75 29.12 3.50
CA PHE A 337 -32.50 28.85 4.17
C PHE A 337 -32.67 28.09 5.49
N ASP A 338 -31.67 27.33 5.85
CA ASP A 338 -31.58 26.71 7.16
C ASP A 338 -31.39 27.79 8.24
N PRO A 339 -32.23 27.79 9.31
CA PRO A 339 -32.19 28.82 10.35
C PRO A 339 -30.86 28.89 11.13
N GLU A 340 -30.21 27.74 11.33
CA GLU A 340 -28.94 27.68 12.05
C GLU A 340 -27.80 28.25 11.19
N VAL A 341 -27.77 27.89 9.91
CA VAL A 341 -26.82 28.45 8.93
C VAL A 341 -26.98 29.98 8.83
N VAL A 342 -28.22 30.48 8.74
CA VAL A 342 -28.49 31.93 8.67
C VAL A 342 -28.05 32.64 9.95
N LYS A 343 -28.30 32.06 11.12
CA LYS A 343 -27.89 32.62 12.40
C LYS A 343 -26.37 32.78 12.45
N VAL A 344 -25.62 31.72 12.21
CA VAL A 344 -24.15 31.72 12.20
C VAL A 344 -23.62 32.69 11.17
N PHE A 345 -24.19 32.73 9.97
CA PHE A 345 -23.76 33.62 8.91
C PHE A 345 -23.95 35.09 9.28
N CYS A 346 -25.08 35.43 9.87
CA CYS A 346 -25.34 36.81 10.34
C CYS A 346 -24.31 37.26 11.41
N GLU A 347 -23.96 36.39 12.33
CA GLU A 347 -22.94 36.65 13.36
C GLU A 347 -21.57 36.90 12.73
N ILE A 348 -21.17 36.09 11.74
CA ILE A 348 -19.91 36.22 11.01
C ILE A 348 -19.81 37.55 10.27
N ILE A 349 -20.85 37.98 9.55
CA ILE A 349 -20.82 39.20 8.75
C ILE A 349 -20.84 40.44 9.66
N GLN A 350 -21.61 40.42 10.75
CA GLN A 350 -21.69 41.52 11.70
C GLN A 350 -20.37 41.75 12.46
N ASN A 351 -19.69 40.65 12.87
CA ASN A 351 -18.41 40.70 13.59
C ASN A 351 -17.21 41.03 12.68
N GLY A 352 -17.31 40.78 11.38
CA GLY A 352 -16.26 41.08 10.40
C GLY A 352 -16.33 42.48 9.80
N SER A 353 -17.30 43.29 10.23
CA SER A 353 -17.48 44.67 9.79
C SER A 353 -16.90 45.72 10.77
N ASN A 354 -16.17 45.26 11.81
CA ASN A 354 -15.46 46.14 12.77
C ASN A 354 -13.96 46.25 12.49
#